data_1d0b398c526a0951e9d2e5f4e4174b79
#
_entry.id   1d0b398c526a0951e9d2e5f4e4174b79
#
_cell.length_a   1.000
_cell.length_b   1.000
_cell.length_c   1.000
_cell.angle_alpha   90.00
_cell.angle_beta   90.00
_cell.angle_gamma   90.00
#
_symmetry.space_group_name_H-M   'P 1'
#
loop_
_entity.id
_entity.type
_entity.pdbx_description
1 polymer ?
#
loop_
_entity_poly.entity_id
_entity_poly.type
_entity_poly.pdbx_seq_one_letter_code
_entity_poly.pdbx_strand_id
1 'polypeptide(L)'
;MKLVDIYKFYKEKYPKYIIMIKCGYFYEIYGEEAYIMSKVFGYKIKDVSGLERAGFPINSYNKVINRLNKLKINYLIYGGEKVRFKDNNYDKYLSDVYER
;
A
#
# COMPACT_ATOMS: atom_id res chain seq x y z
N MET A 1 3.95 18.45 -7.02
CA MET A 1 2.73 17.66 -6.97
C MET A 1 2.60 17.01 -5.58
N LYS A 2 1.43 17.09 -4.99
CA LYS A 2 1.21 16.51 -3.66
C LYS A 2 1.15 14.99 -3.74
N LEU A 3 1.61 14.32 -2.67
CA LEU A 3 1.61 12.86 -2.62
C LEU A 3 0.20 12.28 -2.79
N VAL A 4 -0.79 12.94 -2.21
CA VAL A 4 -2.20 12.52 -2.33
C VAL A 4 -2.66 12.53 -3.78
N ASP A 5 -2.25 13.52 -4.55
CA ASP A 5 -2.61 13.63 -5.98
C ASP A 5 -1.95 12.52 -6.80
N ILE A 6 -0.70 12.19 -6.48
CA ILE A 6 0.01 11.08 -7.10
C ILE A 6 -0.72 9.78 -6.79
N TYR A 7 -1.07 9.57 -5.52
CA TYR A 7 -1.81 8.39 -5.09
C TYR A 7 -3.14 8.25 -5.86
N LYS A 8 -3.94 9.32 -5.91
CA LYS A 8 -5.24 9.29 -6.58
C LYS A 8 -5.12 8.95 -8.06
N PHE A 9 -4.12 9.52 -8.73
CA PHE A 9 -3.85 9.23 -10.14
C PHE A 9 -3.60 7.74 -10.37
N TYR A 10 -2.69 7.17 -9.59
CA TYR A 10 -2.32 5.77 -9.74
C TYR A 10 -3.41 4.82 -9.23
N LYS A 11 -4.15 5.20 -8.21
CA LYS A 11 -5.25 4.40 -7.69
C LYS A 11 -6.36 4.23 -8.72
N GLU A 12 -6.68 5.29 -9.44
CA GLU A 12 -7.68 5.22 -10.51
C GLU A 12 -7.25 4.26 -11.61
N LYS A 13 -5.97 4.29 -11.97
CA LYS A 13 -5.42 3.46 -13.03
C LYS A 13 -5.17 2.02 -12.59
N TYR A 14 -4.79 1.84 -11.33
CA TYR A 14 -4.43 0.52 -10.77
C TYR A 14 -5.18 0.27 -9.45
N PRO A 15 -6.51 0.09 -9.52
CA PRO A 15 -7.34 0.06 -8.30
C PRO A 15 -7.09 -1.11 -7.36
N LYS A 16 -6.47 -2.19 -7.85
CA LYS A 16 -6.22 -3.40 -7.05
C LYS A 16 -4.73 -3.62 -6.79
N TYR A 17 -3.98 -2.53 -6.66
CA TYR A 17 -2.55 -2.55 -6.34
C TYR A 17 -2.30 -1.81 -5.02
N ILE A 18 -1.36 -2.32 -4.23
CA ILE A 18 -0.84 -1.55 -3.10
C ILE A 18 0.11 -0.50 -3.68
N ILE A 19 -0.27 0.76 -3.59
CA ILE A 19 0.53 1.86 -4.16
C ILE A 19 1.40 2.43 -3.04
N MET A 20 2.72 2.40 -3.25
CA MET A 20 3.70 2.88 -2.27
C MET A 20 4.46 4.07 -2.85
N ILE A 21 4.48 5.16 -2.09
CA ILE A 21 5.10 6.40 -2.53
C ILE A 21 6.17 6.80 -1.52
N LYS A 22 7.42 6.90 -1.98
CA LYS A 22 8.52 7.30 -1.12
C LYS A 22 8.42 8.78 -0.77
N CYS A 23 8.50 9.07 0.51
CA CYS A 23 8.48 10.43 1.04
C CYS A 23 9.56 10.53 2.13
N GLY A 24 10.69 11.16 1.79
CA GLY A 24 11.82 11.23 2.71
C GLY A 24 12.37 9.85 3.05
N TYR A 25 12.35 9.50 4.33
CA TYR A 25 12.86 8.22 4.82
C TYR A 25 11.77 7.18 5.00
N PHE A 26 10.55 7.44 4.47
CA PHE A 26 9.42 6.55 4.61
C PHE A 26 8.79 6.26 3.26
N TYR A 27 8.08 5.13 3.19
CA TYR A 27 7.10 4.87 2.14
C TYR A 27 5.72 5.10 2.74
N GLU A 28 4.88 5.82 1.99
CA GLU A 28 3.51 6.13 2.40
C GLU A 28 2.52 5.32 1.59
N ILE A 29 1.50 4.79 2.27
CA ILE A 29 0.39 4.05 1.66
C ILE A 29 -0.90 4.70 2.16
N TYR A 30 -1.87 4.91 1.26
CA TYR A 30 -3.07 5.69 1.55
C TYR A 30 -4.34 4.87 1.41
N GLY A 31 -5.42 5.38 2.03
CA GLY A 31 -6.76 4.87 1.84
C GLY A 31 -6.93 3.43 2.31
N GLU A 32 -7.70 2.65 1.55
CA GLU A 32 -7.97 1.27 1.93
C GLU A 32 -6.71 0.41 2.01
N GLU A 33 -5.67 0.72 1.22
CA GLU A 33 -4.42 -0.02 1.28
C GLU A 33 -3.70 0.21 2.61
N ALA A 34 -3.88 1.38 3.24
CA ALA A 34 -3.32 1.61 4.57
C ALA A 34 -3.89 0.60 5.57
N TYR A 35 -5.17 0.27 5.44
CA TYR A 35 -5.81 -0.74 6.31
C TYR A 35 -5.29 -2.15 6.01
N ILE A 36 -5.04 -2.48 4.75
CA ILE A 36 -4.42 -3.76 4.39
C ILE A 36 -3.04 -3.86 5.06
N MET A 37 -2.23 -2.80 4.95
CA MET A 37 -0.89 -2.77 5.54
C MET A 37 -0.94 -2.87 7.05
N SER A 38 -1.91 -2.21 7.67
CA SER A 38 -2.12 -2.31 9.12
C SER A 38 -2.45 -3.74 9.54
N LYS A 39 -3.36 -4.39 8.80
CA LYS A 39 -3.78 -5.77 9.10
C LYS A 39 -2.64 -6.76 8.92
N VAL A 40 -1.89 -6.63 7.83
CA VAL A 40 -0.84 -7.60 7.46
C VAL A 40 0.44 -7.39 8.28
N PHE A 41 0.83 -6.14 8.51
CA PHE A 41 2.12 -5.81 9.12
C PHE A 41 2.00 -5.22 10.52
N GLY A 42 0.81 -4.80 10.93
CA GLY A 42 0.64 -4.11 12.20
C GLY A 42 1.01 -2.63 12.17
N TYR A 43 1.14 -2.05 10.99
CA TYR A 43 1.50 -0.63 10.88
C TYR A 43 0.34 0.25 11.34
N LYS A 44 0.70 1.34 12.01
CA LYS A 44 -0.27 2.25 12.60
C LYS A 44 -0.89 3.13 11.52
N ILE A 45 -2.21 3.28 11.58
CA ILE A 45 -2.93 4.15 10.65
C ILE A 45 -3.01 5.54 11.27
N LYS A 46 -2.73 6.56 10.46
CA LYS A 46 -2.87 7.96 10.83
C LYS A 46 -3.82 8.61 9.84
N ASP A 47 -4.68 9.49 10.35
CA ASP A 47 -5.56 10.30 9.51
C ASP A 47 -4.91 11.67 9.35
N VAL A 48 -4.59 12.02 8.11
CA VAL A 48 -4.01 13.32 7.80
C VAL A 48 -4.89 13.97 6.75
N SER A 49 -5.53 15.07 7.12
CA SER A 49 -6.39 15.84 6.22
C SER A 49 -7.52 15.00 5.61
N GLY A 50 -8.11 14.11 6.42
CA GLY A 50 -9.25 13.30 6.00
C GLY A 50 -8.91 12.08 5.16
N LEU A 51 -7.62 11.76 5.01
CA LEU A 51 -7.18 10.57 4.29
C LEU A 51 -6.31 9.73 5.21
N GLU A 52 -6.73 8.49 5.42
CA GLU A 52 -5.96 7.55 6.23
C GLU A 52 -4.68 7.16 5.49
N ARG A 53 -3.61 7.01 6.26
CA ARG A 53 -2.34 6.56 5.73
C ARG A 53 -1.60 5.68 6.72
N ALA A 54 -0.78 4.79 6.21
CA ALA A 54 0.18 4.03 6.97
C ALA A 54 1.54 4.25 6.31
N GLY A 55 2.60 4.23 7.08
CA GLY A 55 3.94 4.41 6.54
C GLY A 55 4.89 3.42 7.16
N PHE A 56 5.98 3.14 6.46
CA PHE A 56 7.06 2.33 7.01
C PHE A 56 8.40 2.93 6.58
N PRO A 57 9.45 2.78 7.41
CA PRO A 57 10.76 3.32 7.05
C PRO A 57 11.36 2.57 5.86
N ILE A 58 12.16 3.28 5.07
CA ILE A 58 12.79 2.68 3.88
C ILE A 58 13.61 1.44 4.23
N ASN A 59 14.13 1.36 5.45
CA ASN A 59 14.88 0.19 5.91
C ASN A 59 14.04 -1.08 5.97
N SER A 60 12.72 -0.95 6.03
CA SER A 60 11.79 -2.08 6.02
C SER A 60 11.35 -2.48 4.62
N TYR A 61 11.83 -1.81 3.59
CA TYR A 61 11.40 -2.03 2.20
C TYR A 61 11.47 -3.50 1.79
N ASN A 62 12.63 -4.13 1.98
CA ASN A 62 12.81 -5.53 1.56
C ASN A 62 11.88 -6.47 2.30
N LYS A 63 11.68 -6.24 3.59
CA LYS A 63 10.75 -7.03 4.41
C LYS A 63 9.32 -6.92 3.87
N VAL A 64 8.89 -5.69 3.53
CA VAL A 64 7.55 -5.46 3.02
C VAL A 64 7.37 -6.11 1.65
N ILE A 65 8.32 -5.92 0.74
CA ILE A 65 8.27 -6.49 -0.61
C ILE A 65 8.25 -8.02 -0.56
N ASN A 66 9.10 -8.62 0.27
CA ASN A 66 9.13 -10.07 0.43
C ASN A 66 7.79 -10.60 0.92
N ARG A 67 7.16 -9.90 1.86
CA ARG A 67 5.86 -10.30 2.39
C ARG A 67 4.76 -10.17 1.34
N LEU A 68 4.73 -9.06 0.60
CA LEU A 68 3.73 -8.87 -0.46
C LEU A 68 3.87 -9.91 -1.56
N ASN A 69 5.10 -10.27 -1.92
CA ASN A 69 5.36 -11.34 -2.88
C ASN A 69 4.85 -12.68 -2.37
N LYS A 70 5.07 -12.97 -1.10
CA LYS A 70 4.62 -14.21 -0.48
C LYS A 70 3.09 -14.30 -0.44
N LEU A 71 2.44 -13.18 -0.16
CA LEU A 71 0.98 -13.10 -0.10
C LEU A 71 0.34 -12.94 -1.48
N LYS A 72 1.15 -12.68 -2.51
CA LYS A 72 0.70 -12.48 -3.89
C LYS A 72 -0.31 -11.34 -4.00
N ILE A 73 0.04 -10.21 -3.42
CA ILE A 73 -0.75 -8.98 -3.55
C ILE A 73 -0.02 -8.06 -4.51
N ASN A 74 -0.69 -7.62 -5.57
CA ASN A 74 -0.11 -6.69 -6.54
C ASN A 74 0.33 -5.40 -5.85
N TYR A 75 1.49 -4.89 -6.25
CA TYR A 75 1.96 -3.62 -5.72
C TYR A 75 2.66 -2.79 -6.80
N LEU A 76 2.67 -1.49 -6.56
CA LEU A 76 3.28 -0.52 -7.45
C LEU A 76 4.08 0.48 -6.60
N ILE A 77 5.35 0.64 -6.95
CA ILE A 77 6.22 1.64 -6.32
C ILE A 77 6.27 2.85 -7.25
N TYR A 78 5.82 3.99 -6.77
CA TYR A 78 5.91 5.21 -7.57
C TYR A 78 7.37 5.52 -7.91
N GLY A 79 7.67 5.63 -9.20
CA GLY A 79 9.04 5.82 -9.67
C GLY A 79 9.88 4.55 -9.69
N GLY A 80 9.27 3.41 -9.38
CA GLY A 80 9.95 2.12 -9.32
C GLY A 80 9.17 1.05 -10.06
N GLU A 81 9.23 -0.17 -9.54
CA GLU A 81 8.64 -1.32 -10.22
C GLU A 81 7.14 -1.46 -9.96
N LYS A 82 6.49 -2.15 -10.88
CA LYS A 82 5.10 -2.58 -10.76
C LYS A 82 5.10 -4.09 -10.84
N VAL A 83 4.58 -4.76 -9.82
CA VAL A 83 4.55 -6.21 -9.74
C VAL A 83 3.12 -6.70 -9.74
N ARG A 84 2.83 -7.61 -10.66
CA ARG A 84 1.50 -8.16 -10.88
C ARG A 84 1.54 -9.68 -10.75
N PHE A 85 0.62 -10.20 -9.95
CA PHE A 85 0.45 -11.65 -9.78
C PHE A 85 -0.78 -12.11 -10.54
N LYS A 86 -0.72 -13.33 -11.07
CA LYS A 86 -1.84 -13.92 -11.81
C LYS A 86 -3.10 -13.96 -10.96
N ASP A 87 -2.97 -14.40 -9.71
CA ASP A 87 -4.06 -14.49 -8.75
C ASP A 87 -3.85 -13.45 -7.66
N ASN A 88 -4.16 -12.19 -7.99
CA ASN A 88 -3.98 -11.07 -7.06
C ASN A 88 -4.89 -11.22 -5.85
N ASN A 89 -4.31 -11.27 -4.67
CA ASN A 89 -5.03 -11.45 -3.41
C ASN A 89 -5.44 -10.13 -2.74
N TYR A 90 -5.39 -9.02 -3.46
CA TYR A 90 -5.76 -7.71 -2.93
C TYR A 90 -7.15 -7.72 -2.28
N ASP A 91 -8.16 -8.21 -3.01
CA ASP A 91 -9.54 -8.21 -2.51
C ASP A 91 -9.70 -9.12 -1.29
N LYS A 92 -8.99 -10.23 -1.26
CA LYS A 92 -9.00 -11.16 -0.12
C LYS A 92 -8.56 -10.45 1.16
N TYR A 93 -7.44 -9.73 1.11
CA TYR A 93 -6.92 -9.05 2.29
C TYR A 93 -7.71 -7.80 2.62
N LEU A 94 -8.30 -7.14 1.62
CA LEU A 94 -9.21 -6.02 1.88
C LEU A 94 -10.48 -6.51 2.58
N SER A 95 -11.02 -7.65 2.18
CA SER A 95 -12.18 -8.24 2.86
C SER A 95 -11.90 -8.51 4.33
N ASP A 96 -10.69 -9.00 4.65
CA ASP A 96 -10.29 -9.26 6.03
C ASP A 96 -10.32 -7.98 6.88
N VAL A 97 -10.07 -6.83 6.28
CA VAL A 97 -10.13 -5.54 6.97
C VAL A 97 -11.57 -5.21 7.41
N TYR A 98 -12.54 -5.52 6.56
CA TYR A 98 -13.94 -5.19 6.81
C TYR A 98 -14.70 -6.27 7.60
N GLU A 99 -14.14 -7.43 7.72
CA GLU A 99 -14.69 -8.50 8.56
C GLU A 99 -14.29 -8.29 10.01
N ARG A 100 -15.28 -8.16 10.87
CA ARG A 100 -15.06 -7.98 12.30
C ARG A 100 -16.05 -8.79 13.10
#